data_3bcce07cd67aa0461fa9b2f2a4fa92b2
#
_entry.id   3bcce07cd67aa0461fa9b2f2a4fa92b2
#
_cell.length_a   1.000
_cell.length_b   1.000
_cell.length_c   1.000
_cell.angle_alpha   90.00
_cell.angle_beta   90.00
_cell.angle_gamma   90.00
#
_symmetry.space_group_name_H-M   'P 1'
#
loop_
_entity.id
_entity.type
_entity.pdbx_description
1 polymer ?
#
loop_
_entity_poly.entity_id
_entity_poly.type
_entity_poly.pdbx_seq_one_letter_code
_entity_poly.pdbx_strand_id
1 'polypeptide(L)'
;MTAPRRHTVLVDVGYLYAACGELLFGTANRSECRVNAEGMIHALMGLASSHLGDDLLRVYWFDAARDRVPTIDQRVIAQMAQVKLRLGNLNLRGQQKGVDAQIRTDLETLARHSAVTDAVLLAGDEDMISAIEAAQSYGVRVHLWGVEPPYGTNQAERLVWESDTVHTLDAEFVRPYFTSVIARPKTPTPTEVFSGRLAIASPVSALVHAPAEPRHAPPRQAGPPLPGRTDIVEIGEFVAQKWILTRGRDNIGDLLPGPLLPTVIDKELLVEAEKELGISLRLHEKARLWVRDGFWSRVYREFGMSRPNGEQP
;
A
#
# COMPACT_ATOMS: atom_id res chain seq x y z
N MET A 1 19.42 -32.11 -29.29
CA MET A 1 19.39 -30.64 -29.13
C MET A 1 18.63 -30.40 -27.84
N THR A 2 19.29 -29.90 -26.81
CA THR A 2 18.60 -29.46 -25.56
C THR A 2 17.75 -28.24 -25.90
N ALA A 3 16.46 -28.27 -25.51
CA ALA A 3 15.60 -27.09 -25.66
C ALA A 3 16.26 -25.86 -24.97
N PRO A 4 16.18 -24.66 -25.58
CA PRO A 4 16.74 -23.49 -24.97
C PRO A 4 16.10 -23.28 -23.60
N ARG A 5 16.93 -23.00 -22.61
CA ARG A 5 16.46 -22.69 -21.24
C ARG A 5 15.85 -21.31 -21.26
N ARG A 6 14.53 -21.23 -21.16
CA ARG A 6 13.80 -19.97 -21.05
C ARG A 6 13.25 -19.81 -19.65
N HIS A 7 13.43 -18.64 -19.06
CA HIS A 7 12.92 -18.38 -17.71
C HIS A 7 11.95 -17.19 -17.67
N THR A 8 11.23 -17.07 -16.57
CA THR A 8 10.33 -15.97 -16.25
C THR A 8 10.52 -15.56 -14.80
N VAL A 9 10.18 -14.31 -14.46
CA VAL A 9 10.16 -13.81 -13.09
C VAL A 9 8.75 -13.37 -12.75
N LEU A 10 8.19 -13.94 -11.67
CA LEU A 10 6.87 -13.61 -11.13
C LEU A 10 7.08 -12.91 -9.78
N VAL A 11 6.65 -11.66 -9.66
CA VAL A 11 6.86 -10.84 -8.47
C VAL A 11 5.53 -10.55 -7.80
N ASP A 12 5.35 -11.08 -6.58
CA ASP A 12 4.32 -10.60 -5.67
C ASP A 12 4.76 -9.26 -5.07
N VAL A 13 4.15 -8.18 -5.57
CA VAL A 13 4.48 -6.81 -5.16
C VAL A 13 4.07 -6.53 -3.70
N GLY A 14 3.02 -7.18 -3.23
CA GLY A 14 2.58 -7.09 -1.83
C GLY A 14 3.64 -7.61 -0.88
N TYR A 15 4.12 -8.81 -1.15
CA TYR A 15 5.23 -9.41 -0.41
C TYR A 15 6.51 -8.56 -0.50
N LEU A 16 6.88 -8.14 -1.72
CA LEU A 16 8.08 -7.32 -1.94
C LEU A 16 8.07 -6.04 -1.10
N TYR A 17 6.94 -5.29 -1.10
CA TYR A 17 6.83 -4.08 -0.30
C TYR A 17 6.88 -4.35 1.20
N ALA A 18 6.17 -5.36 1.68
CA ALA A 18 6.13 -5.71 3.09
C ALA A 18 7.51 -6.14 3.60
N ALA A 19 8.16 -7.06 2.89
CA ALA A 19 9.45 -7.61 3.28
C ALA A 19 10.59 -6.57 3.20
N CYS A 20 10.67 -5.79 2.10
CA CYS A 20 11.67 -4.73 1.99
C CYS A 20 11.42 -3.58 2.96
N GLY A 21 10.16 -3.22 3.20
CA GLY A 21 9.79 -2.19 4.18
C GLY A 21 10.19 -2.59 5.60
N GLU A 22 9.95 -3.84 5.98
CA GLU A 22 10.35 -4.38 7.29
C GLU A 22 11.88 -4.41 7.42
N LEU A 23 12.59 -4.94 6.42
CA LEU A 23 14.06 -5.03 6.41
C LEU A 23 14.72 -3.65 6.51
N LEU A 24 14.28 -2.68 5.71
CA LEU A 24 14.97 -1.41 5.55
C LEU A 24 14.52 -0.32 6.52
N PHE A 25 13.24 -0.36 6.94
CA PHE A 25 12.60 0.74 7.69
C PHE A 25 11.88 0.27 8.95
N GLY A 26 11.76 -1.05 9.19
CA GLY A 26 11.06 -1.63 10.33
C GLY A 26 9.53 -1.49 10.22
N THR A 27 8.98 -1.50 9.01
CA THR A 27 7.55 -1.39 8.76
C THR A 27 7.14 -2.16 7.52
N ALA A 28 6.12 -3.00 7.64
CA ALA A 28 5.48 -3.67 6.49
C ALA A 28 4.43 -2.80 5.77
N ASN A 29 4.20 -1.57 6.27
CA ASN A 29 3.17 -0.69 5.73
C ASN A 29 3.62 -0.05 4.41
N ARG A 30 3.00 -0.46 3.32
CA ARG A 30 3.28 0.03 1.96
C ARG A 30 3.19 1.56 1.84
N SER A 31 2.33 2.23 2.61
CA SER A 31 2.17 3.69 2.55
C SER A 31 3.39 4.46 3.10
N GLU A 32 4.26 3.78 3.84
CA GLU A 32 5.44 4.35 4.49
C GLU A 32 6.72 4.20 3.67
N CYS A 33 6.66 3.48 2.56
CA CYS A 33 7.77 3.32 1.63
C CYS A 33 7.37 3.53 0.17
N ARG A 34 8.34 3.97 -0.61
CA ARG A 34 8.23 4.07 -2.07
C ARG A 34 9.27 3.18 -2.71
N VAL A 35 8.89 2.55 -3.82
CA VAL A 35 9.80 1.78 -4.65
C VAL A 35 10.06 2.48 -5.98
N ASN A 36 11.30 2.51 -6.40
CA ASN A 36 11.66 2.70 -7.79
C ASN A 36 11.44 1.36 -8.52
N ALA A 37 10.21 1.14 -8.97
CA ALA A 37 9.81 -0.14 -9.54
C ALA A 37 10.56 -0.47 -10.84
N GLU A 38 10.83 0.53 -11.69
CA GLU A 38 11.61 0.37 -12.92
C GLU A 38 13.01 -0.13 -12.61
N GLY A 39 13.72 0.53 -11.69
CA GLY A 39 15.05 0.11 -11.26
C GLY A 39 15.06 -1.28 -10.63
N MET A 40 14.08 -1.58 -9.78
CA MET A 40 13.94 -2.89 -9.14
C MET A 40 13.68 -4.01 -10.17
N ILE A 41 12.81 -3.78 -11.13
CA ILE A 41 12.54 -4.74 -12.22
C ILE A 41 13.80 -5.03 -13.03
N HIS A 42 14.54 -4.01 -13.42
CA HIS A 42 15.80 -4.18 -14.15
C HIS A 42 16.85 -4.95 -13.33
N ALA A 43 16.94 -4.69 -12.03
CA ALA A 43 17.84 -5.44 -11.15
C ALA A 43 17.43 -6.92 -11.04
N LEU A 44 16.14 -7.21 -10.91
CA LEU A 44 15.63 -8.59 -10.89
C LEU A 44 15.88 -9.30 -12.23
N MET A 45 15.71 -8.62 -13.36
CA MET A 45 16.05 -9.17 -14.68
C MET A 45 17.53 -9.53 -14.77
N GLY A 46 18.43 -8.61 -14.38
CA GLY A 46 19.88 -8.86 -14.38
C GLY A 46 20.27 -10.02 -13.46
N LEU A 47 19.69 -10.08 -12.26
CA LEU A 47 19.93 -11.16 -11.32
C LEU A 47 19.42 -12.51 -11.86
N ALA A 48 18.24 -12.55 -12.46
CA ALA A 48 17.70 -13.77 -13.06
C ALA A 48 18.55 -14.24 -14.23
N SER A 49 19.00 -13.33 -15.10
CA SER A 49 19.92 -13.66 -16.20
C SER A 49 21.26 -14.20 -15.70
N SER A 50 21.80 -13.68 -14.60
CA SER A 50 23.05 -14.19 -14.03
C SER A 50 22.93 -15.62 -13.48
N HIS A 51 21.75 -15.99 -12.99
CA HIS A 51 21.51 -17.34 -12.40
C HIS A 51 21.03 -18.37 -13.43
N LEU A 52 20.22 -17.94 -14.41
CA LEU A 52 19.47 -18.84 -15.30
C LEU A 52 19.82 -18.68 -16.77
N GLY A 53 20.63 -17.66 -17.14
CA GLY A 53 20.99 -17.32 -18.50
C GLY A 53 20.10 -16.21 -19.09
N ASP A 54 20.41 -15.77 -20.31
CA ASP A 54 19.86 -14.54 -20.89
C ASP A 54 18.48 -14.69 -21.56
N ASP A 55 17.93 -15.92 -21.69
CA ASP A 55 16.63 -16.12 -22.35
C ASP A 55 15.45 -15.83 -21.40
N LEU A 56 15.31 -14.57 -20.99
CA LEU A 56 14.17 -14.10 -20.21
C LEU A 56 12.94 -13.94 -21.10
N LEU A 57 11.89 -14.69 -20.84
CA LEU A 57 10.60 -14.50 -21.49
C LEU A 57 10.00 -13.15 -21.10
N ARG A 58 9.80 -12.90 -19.81
CA ARG A 58 9.33 -11.63 -19.24
C ARG A 58 9.31 -11.63 -17.72
N VAL A 59 9.13 -10.45 -17.15
CA VAL A 59 8.76 -10.26 -15.74
C VAL A 59 7.26 -10.05 -15.64
N TYR A 60 6.59 -10.77 -14.76
CA TYR A 60 5.22 -10.52 -14.34
C TYR A 60 5.24 -9.76 -13.01
N TRP A 61 4.66 -8.57 -13.04
CA TRP A 61 4.57 -7.69 -11.88
C TRP A 61 3.13 -7.72 -11.36
N PHE A 62 2.89 -8.52 -10.31
CA PHE A 62 1.57 -8.71 -9.73
C PHE A 62 1.35 -7.69 -8.61
N ASP A 63 0.49 -6.73 -8.86
CA ASP A 63 0.14 -5.67 -7.93
C ASP A 63 -1.39 -5.57 -7.80
N ALA A 64 -1.88 -4.67 -6.97
CA ALA A 64 -3.29 -4.39 -6.85
C ALA A 64 -3.58 -2.91 -7.08
N ALA A 65 -4.74 -2.64 -7.66
CA ALA A 65 -5.25 -1.29 -7.84
C ALA A 65 -6.75 -1.27 -7.58
N ARG A 66 -7.26 -0.11 -7.17
CA ARG A 66 -8.68 0.07 -6.98
C ARG A 66 -9.40 -0.14 -8.32
N ASP A 67 -10.41 -1.01 -8.31
CA ASP A 67 -11.18 -1.39 -9.51
C ASP A 67 -10.30 -1.87 -10.68
N ARG A 68 -9.07 -2.36 -10.38
CA ARG A 68 -8.04 -2.75 -11.36
C ARG A 68 -7.65 -1.61 -12.31
N VAL A 69 -7.91 -0.36 -11.94
CA VAL A 69 -7.50 0.81 -12.72
C VAL A 69 -6.06 1.18 -12.36
N PRO A 70 -5.09 1.06 -13.29
CA PRO A 70 -3.69 1.28 -12.97
C PRO A 70 -3.43 2.74 -12.58
N THR A 71 -2.61 2.94 -11.55
CA THR A 71 -2.04 4.23 -11.17
C THR A 71 -1.06 4.74 -12.25
N ILE A 72 -0.61 5.99 -12.12
CA ILE A 72 0.40 6.55 -13.04
C ILE A 72 1.66 5.69 -13.04
N ASP A 73 2.18 5.34 -11.86
CA ASP A 73 3.39 4.52 -11.73
C ASP A 73 3.20 3.12 -12.32
N GLN A 74 2.03 2.50 -12.11
CA GLN A 74 1.71 1.21 -12.69
C GLN A 74 1.59 1.26 -14.23
N ARG A 75 1.16 2.38 -14.81
CA ARG A 75 1.15 2.57 -16.27
C ARG A 75 2.56 2.63 -16.85
N VAL A 76 3.50 3.26 -16.14
CA VAL A 76 4.91 3.26 -16.55
C VAL A 76 5.44 1.82 -16.58
N ILE A 77 5.19 1.03 -15.53
CA ILE A 77 5.58 -0.39 -15.48
C ILE A 77 4.97 -1.18 -16.64
N ALA A 78 3.69 -0.94 -16.96
CA ALA A 78 2.99 -1.65 -18.04
C ALA A 78 3.58 -1.35 -19.44
N GLN A 79 4.33 -0.26 -19.60
CA GLN A 79 4.99 0.14 -20.85
C GLN A 79 6.43 -0.37 -20.98
N MET A 80 7.00 -0.95 -19.91
CA MET A 80 8.37 -1.48 -19.94
C MET A 80 8.45 -2.70 -20.86
N ALA A 81 9.56 -2.81 -21.57
CA ALA A 81 9.86 -3.97 -22.42
C ALA A 81 9.98 -5.24 -21.55
N GLN A 82 9.45 -6.35 -22.04
CA GLN A 82 9.45 -7.64 -21.33
C GLN A 82 8.82 -7.62 -19.94
N VAL A 83 7.93 -6.68 -19.65
CA VAL A 83 7.16 -6.61 -18.40
C VAL A 83 5.67 -6.78 -18.65
N LYS A 84 5.02 -7.56 -17.82
CA LYS A 84 3.58 -7.74 -17.82
C LYS A 84 3.02 -7.35 -16.47
N LEU A 85 2.35 -6.20 -16.41
CA LEU A 85 1.60 -5.80 -15.24
C LEU A 85 0.33 -6.67 -15.11
N ARG A 86 0.10 -7.20 -13.92
CA ARG A 86 -1.11 -7.91 -13.52
C ARG A 86 -1.73 -7.21 -12.32
N LEU A 87 -2.98 -6.86 -12.40
CA LEU A 87 -3.66 -6.12 -11.34
C LEU A 87 -4.76 -6.96 -10.70
N GLY A 88 -4.57 -7.29 -9.44
CA GLY A 88 -5.64 -7.68 -8.53
C GLY A 88 -6.50 -6.48 -8.11
N ASN A 89 -7.52 -6.72 -7.31
CA ASN A 89 -8.35 -5.67 -6.75
C ASN A 89 -7.77 -5.21 -5.40
N LEU A 90 -7.80 -3.91 -5.15
CA LEU A 90 -7.49 -3.33 -3.86
C LEU A 90 -8.80 -3.03 -3.13
N ASN A 91 -9.06 -3.74 -2.03
CA ASN A 91 -10.26 -3.47 -1.25
C ASN A 91 -10.17 -2.12 -0.52
N LEU A 92 -11.27 -1.70 0.11
CA LEU A 92 -11.36 -0.42 0.81
C LEU A 92 -10.40 -0.32 2.02
N ARG A 93 -9.97 -1.45 2.58
CA ARG A 93 -8.96 -1.51 3.66
C ARG A 93 -7.52 -1.43 3.14
N GLY A 94 -7.31 -1.34 1.82
CA GLY A 94 -6.00 -1.34 1.21
C GLY A 94 -5.37 -2.74 1.08
N GLN A 95 -6.14 -3.82 1.28
CA GLN A 95 -5.66 -5.18 1.14
C GLN A 95 -5.82 -5.65 -0.31
N GLN A 96 -4.85 -6.39 -0.79
CA GLN A 96 -4.87 -7.00 -2.11
C GLN A 96 -5.81 -8.21 -2.13
N LYS A 97 -6.58 -8.38 -3.21
CA LYS A 97 -7.42 -9.56 -3.46
C LYS A 97 -7.21 -10.08 -4.87
N GLY A 98 -7.05 -11.38 -4.98
CA GLY A 98 -6.94 -12.09 -6.25
C GLY A 98 -5.59 -11.99 -6.96
N VAL A 99 -4.56 -11.46 -6.31
CA VAL A 99 -3.17 -11.44 -6.81
C VAL A 99 -2.65 -12.88 -6.84
N ASP A 100 -2.80 -13.63 -5.75
CA ASP A 100 -2.33 -15.00 -5.59
C ASP A 100 -2.94 -15.94 -6.66
N ALA A 101 -4.25 -15.79 -6.91
CA ALA A 101 -4.94 -16.55 -7.94
C ALA A 101 -4.41 -16.22 -9.36
N GLN A 102 -4.00 -14.96 -9.61
CA GLN A 102 -3.39 -14.57 -10.89
C GLN A 102 -1.98 -15.13 -11.03
N ILE A 103 -1.15 -15.10 -9.98
CA ILE A 103 0.19 -15.71 -9.97
C ILE A 103 0.07 -17.18 -10.31
N ARG A 104 -0.81 -17.91 -9.60
CA ARG A 104 -1.06 -19.34 -9.84
C ARG A 104 -1.51 -19.61 -11.29
N THR A 105 -2.48 -18.87 -11.78
CA THR A 105 -3.01 -19.05 -13.14
C THR A 105 -1.95 -18.79 -14.20
N ASP A 106 -1.15 -17.73 -14.06
CA ASP A 106 -0.11 -17.41 -15.03
C ASP A 106 1.04 -18.43 -14.98
N LEU A 107 1.50 -18.83 -13.79
CA LEU A 107 2.55 -19.83 -13.63
C LEU A 107 2.14 -21.19 -14.21
N GLU A 108 0.94 -21.67 -13.86
CA GLU A 108 0.40 -22.92 -14.40
C GLU A 108 0.23 -22.84 -15.93
N THR A 109 -0.25 -21.72 -16.45
CA THR A 109 -0.42 -21.53 -17.90
C THR A 109 0.90 -21.56 -18.63
N LEU A 110 1.94 -20.89 -18.11
CA LEU A 110 3.29 -20.90 -18.69
C LEU A 110 3.87 -22.33 -18.69
N ALA A 111 3.73 -23.04 -17.60
CA ALA A 111 4.20 -24.42 -17.45
C ALA A 111 3.49 -25.37 -18.42
N ARG A 112 2.16 -25.35 -18.43
CA ARG A 112 1.33 -26.21 -19.30
C ARG A 112 1.62 -26.03 -20.79
N HIS A 113 1.94 -24.80 -21.20
CA HIS A 113 2.30 -24.50 -22.60
C HIS A 113 3.80 -24.65 -22.88
N SER A 114 4.58 -25.17 -21.95
CA SER A 114 6.05 -25.30 -22.09
C SER A 114 6.72 -23.99 -22.54
N ALA A 115 6.16 -22.85 -22.12
CA ALA A 115 6.65 -21.54 -22.50
C ALA A 115 7.96 -21.18 -21.79
N VAL A 116 8.21 -21.79 -20.65
CA VAL A 116 9.42 -21.62 -19.81
C VAL A 116 9.89 -22.98 -19.28
N THR A 117 11.18 -23.09 -18.99
CA THR A 117 11.80 -24.22 -18.30
C THR A 117 12.07 -23.93 -16.84
N ASP A 118 12.16 -22.64 -16.51
CA ASP A 118 12.49 -22.14 -15.18
C ASP A 118 11.60 -20.94 -14.83
N ALA A 119 11.11 -20.88 -13.62
CA ALA A 119 10.32 -19.78 -13.11
C ALA A 119 10.89 -19.28 -11.78
N VAL A 120 11.24 -17.99 -11.72
CA VAL A 120 11.55 -17.32 -10.46
C VAL A 120 10.25 -16.84 -9.86
N LEU A 121 9.96 -17.20 -8.63
CA LEU A 121 8.81 -16.74 -7.84
C LEU A 121 9.31 -15.94 -6.65
N LEU A 122 9.04 -14.62 -6.64
CA LEU A 122 9.34 -13.75 -5.52
C LEU A 122 8.06 -13.58 -4.70
N ALA A 123 7.91 -14.39 -3.66
CA ALA A 123 6.71 -14.47 -2.81
C ALA A 123 7.05 -15.08 -1.43
N GLY A 124 6.10 -14.98 -0.49
CA GLY A 124 6.30 -15.51 0.88
C GLY A 124 5.14 -16.37 1.40
N ASP A 125 3.98 -16.34 0.75
CA ASP A 125 2.76 -16.96 1.24
C ASP A 125 2.67 -18.45 0.89
N GLU A 126 2.21 -19.27 1.83
CA GLU A 126 1.96 -20.71 1.68
C GLU A 126 0.96 -21.02 0.55
N ASP A 127 0.05 -20.10 0.25
CA ASP A 127 -0.95 -20.26 -0.82
C ASP A 127 -0.33 -20.44 -2.21
N MET A 128 0.98 -20.14 -2.38
CA MET A 128 1.71 -20.36 -3.61
C MET A 128 2.14 -21.82 -3.83
N ILE A 129 2.08 -22.69 -2.83
CA ILE A 129 2.52 -24.09 -2.93
C ILE A 129 1.81 -24.81 -4.09
N SER A 130 0.48 -24.67 -4.18
CA SER A 130 -0.28 -25.32 -5.24
C SER A 130 0.11 -24.86 -6.65
N ALA A 131 0.64 -23.65 -6.79
CA ALA A 131 1.14 -23.13 -8.06
C ALA A 131 2.51 -23.74 -8.40
N ILE A 132 3.37 -23.91 -7.40
CA ILE A 132 4.67 -24.56 -7.55
C ILE A 132 4.49 -26.02 -7.97
N GLU A 133 3.71 -26.81 -7.21
CA GLU A 133 3.39 -28.22 -7.50
C GLU A 133 2.84 -28.37 -8.94
N ALA A 134 1.90 -27.49 -9.34
CA ALA A 134 1.36 -27.52 -10.68
C ALA A 134 2.41 -27.26 -11.76
N ALA A 135 3.28 -26.26 -11.58
CA ALA A 135 4.37 -25.96 -12.51
C ALA A 135 5.39 -27.09 -12.63
N GLN A 136 5.79 -27.67 -11.49
CA GLN A 136 6.71 -28.80 -11.42
C GLN A 136 6.14 -30.05 -12.09
N SER A 137 4.82 -30.29 -11.99
CA SER A 137 4.14 -31.41 -12.69
C SER A 137 4.28 -31.33 -14.21
N TYR A 138 4.51 -30.15 -14.77
CA TYR A 138 4.82 -29.91 -16.17
C TYR A 138 6.33 -29.84 -16.48
N GLY A 139 7.18 -30.10 -15.49
CA GLY A 139 8.64 -30.12 -15.64
C GLY A 139 9.31 -28.75 -15.58
N VAL A 140 8.63 -27.72 -15.10
CA VAL A 140 9.21 -26.40 -14.86
C VAL A 140 9.89 -26.39 -13.49
N ARG A 141 11.12 -25.89 -13.41
CA ARG A 141 11.79 -25.65 -12.12
C ARG A 141 11.35 -24.30 -11.54
N VAL A 142 11.01 -24.30 -10.25
CA VAL A 142 10.59 -23.09 -9.55
C VAL A 142 11.66 -22.67 -8.55
N HIS A 143 12.21 -21.48 -8.76
CA HIS A 143 13.23 -20.84 -7.95
C HIS A 143 12.55 -19.81 -7.05
N LEU A 144 12.42 -20.12 -5.76
CA LEU A 144 11.83 -19.22 -4.79
C LEU A 144 12.84 -18.13 -4.41
N TRP A 145 12.47 -16.88 -4.63
CA TRP A 145 13.24 -15.74 -4.17
C TRP A 145 12.54 -15.08 -2.99
N GLY A 146 13.31 -14.79 -1.94
CA GLY A 146 12.84 -14.08 -0.75
C GLY A 146 13.66 -12.84 -0.51
N VAL A 147 13.15 -11.96 0.35
CA VAL A 147 13.89 -10.82 0.90
C VAL A 147 14.42 -11.24 2.26
N GLU A 148 15.65 -10.87 2.59
CA GLU A 148 16.25 -11.12 3.90
C GLU A 148 15.34 -10.61 5.02
N PRO A 149 14.90 -11.45 5.96
CA PRO A 149 14.09 -11.01 7.08
C PRO A 149 14.97 -10.35 8.15
N PRO A 150 14.52 -9.26 8.80
CA PRO A 150 15.26 -8.68 9.94
C PRO A 150 15.33 -9.64 11.13
N TYR A 151 14.34 -10.53 11.26
CA TYR A 151 14.27 -11.58 12.30
C TYR A 151 13.50 -12.80 11.76
N GLY A 152 13.89 -14.00 12.16
CA GLY A 152 13.17 -15.23 11.85
C GLY A 152 13.06 -15.50 10.34
N THR A 153 11.85 -15.75 9.86
CA THR A 153 11.55 -15.98 8.45
C THR A 153 10.35 -15.16 8.00
N ASN A 154 10.35 -14.71 6.76
CA ASN A 154 9.23 -14.02 6.11
C ASN A 154 8.66 -14.81 4.92
N GLN A 155 9.06 -16.06 4.79
CA GLN A 155 8.51 -17.02 3.85
C GLN A 155 7.99 -18.25 4.60
N ALA A 156 6.87 -18.80 4.15
CA ALA A 156 6.32 -20.01 4.72
C ALA A 156 7.30 -21.18 4.54
N GLU A 157 7.55 -21.93 5.61
CA GLU A 157 8.53 -23.02 5.62
C GLU A 157 8.23 -24.09 4.56
N ARG A 158 6.95 -24.45 4.41
CA ARG A 158 6.51 -25.39 3.37
C ARG A 158 6.73 -24.88 1.96
N LEU A 159 6.59 -23.55 1.73
CA LEU A 159 6.88 -22.94 0.45
C LEU A 159 8.36 -23.09 0.07
N VAL A 160 9.25 -22.92 1.07
CA VAL A 160 10.70 -23.12 0.92
C VAL A 160 11.01 -24.58 0.57
N TRP A 161 10.37 -25.54 1.23
CA TRP A 161 10.62 -26.97 0.98
C TRP A 161 10.14 -27.45 -0.39
N GLU A 162 9.03 -26.88 -0.89
CA GLU A 162 8.45 -27.27 -2.18
C GLU A 162 9.23 -26.71 -3.38
N SER A 163 10.04 -25.69 -3.17
CA SER A 163 10.77 -25.01 -4.24
C SER A 163 12.05 -25.74 -4.63
N ASP A 164 12.40 -25.75 -5.93
CA ASP A 164 13.62 -26.42 -6.42
C ASP A 164 14.90 -25.75 -5.92
N THR A 165 14.91 -24.43 -5.79
CA THR A 165 16.00 -23.64 -5.19
C THR A 165 15.45 -22.44 -4.47
N VAL A 166 16.23 -21.92 -3.53
CA VAL A 166 15.91 -20.72 -2.77
C VAL A 166 17.05 -19.70 -2.90
N HIS A 167 16.70 -18.43 -3.08
CA HIS A 167 17.64 -17.32 -3.11
C HIS A 167 17.11 -16.15 -2.27
N THR A 168 17.99 -15.50 -1.53
CA THR A 168 17.65 -14.38 -0.64
C THR A 168 18.25 -13.09 -1.17
N LEU A 169 17.38 -12.10 -1.40
CA LEU A 169 17.75 -10.72 -1.71
C LEU A 169 18.09 -10.00 -0.41
N ASP A 170 19.33 -9.59 -0.26
CA ASP A 170 19.83 -8.91 0.94
C ASP A 170 19.49 -7.40 0.94
N ALA A 171 19.79 -6.75 2.07
CA ALA A 171 19.57 -5.33 2.24
C ALA A 171 20.38 -4.47 1.25
N GLU A 172 21.57 -4.92 0.83
CA GLU A 172 22.41 -4.19 -0.13
C GLU A 172 21.79 -4.18 -1.52
N PHE A 173 21.22 -5.32 -1.95
CA PHE A 173 20.54 -5.45 -3.23
C PHE A 173 19.27 -4.59 -3.31
N VAL A 174 18.42 -4.61 -2.26
CA VAL A 174 17.10 -3.93 -2.33
C VAL A 174 17.15 -2.44 -1.98
N ARG A 175 18.09 -2.00 -1.14
CA ARG A 175 18.19 -0.61 -0.63
C ARG A 175 18.21 0.49 -1.71
N PRO A 176 18.88 0.34 -2.86
CA PRO A 176 18.90 1.38 -3.90
C PRO A 176 17.53 1.72 -4.48
N TYR A 177 16.57 0.81 -4.35
CA TYR A 177 15.25 0.91 -4.99
C TYR A 177 14.14 1.33 -4.02
N PHE A 178 14.40 1.38 -2.71
CA PHE A 178 13.40 1.72 -1.70
C PHE A 178 13.76 2.99 -0.95
N THR A 179 12.76 3.83 -0.70
CA THR A 179 12.90 5.06 0.11
C THR A 179 11.78 5.14 1.13
N SER A 180 12.12 5.59 2.37
CA SER A 180 11.10 5.87 3.39
C SER A 180 10.37 7.16 3.07
N VAL A 181 9.05 7.16 3.18
CA VAL A 181 8.20 8.36 3.08
C VAL A 181 8.16 9.12 4.40
N ILE A 182 8.43 8.44 5.52
CA ILE A 182 8.47 9.04 6.84
C ILE A 182 9.86 9.65 7.05
N ALA A 183 9.94 10.98 7.10
CA ALA A 183 11.13 11.65 7.56
C ALA A 183 11.34 11.29 9.05
N ARG A 184 12.19 10.30 9.36
CA ARG A 184 12.64 10.11 10.74
C ARG A 184 13.37 11.39 11.15
N PRO A 185 12.97 12.07 12.24
CA PRO A 185 13.80 13.14 12.79
C PRO A 185 15.17 12.53 13.04
N LYS A 186 16.22 13.13 12.46
CA LYS A 186 17.59 12.72 12.75
C LYS A 186 17.77 12.85 14.25
N THR A 187 17.93 11.73 14.95
CA THR A 187 18.33 11.74 16.35
C THR A 187 19.72 12.41 16.36
N PRO A 188 19.89 13.56 17.01
CA PRO A 188 21.20 14.22 17.02
C PRO A 188 22.19 13.26 17.66
N THR A 189 23.29 13.00 16.96
CA THR A 189 24.42 12.24 17.53
C THR A 189 24.91 12.93 18.80
N PRO A 190 25.35 12.19 19.83
CA PRO A 190 25.83 12.79 21.08
C PRO A 190 26.89 13.90 20.90
N THR A 191 27.61 13.92 19.79
CA THR A 191 28.60 14.92 19.42
C THR A 191 27.99 16.27 19.04
N GLU A 192 26.77 16.31 18.50
CA GLU A 192 26.11 17.57 18.10
C GLU A 192 25.48 18.29 19.31
N VAL A 193 25.17 17.58 20.38
CA VAL A 193 24.60 18.18 21.61
C VAL A 193 25.65 18.97 22.41
N PHE A 194 26.95 18.68 22.24
CA PHE A 194 28.02 19.35 22.98
C PHE A 194 28.62 20.59 22.28
N SER A 195 28.32 20.82 21.01
CA SER A 195 28.85 21.96 20.24
C SER A 195 28.02 23.23 20.37
N GLY A 196 26.92 23.21 21.11
CA GLY A 196 25.96 24.31 21.22
C GLY A 196 26.02 25.13 22.50
N ARG A 197 27.13 25.11 23.27
CA ARG A 197 27.26 25.95 24.44
C ARG A 197 28.63 26.61 24.49
N LEU A 198 28.66 27.90 24.16
CA LEU A 198 29.37 28.98 24.81
C LEU A 198 29.41 30.21 23.88
N ALA A 199 28.36 31.00 23.90
CA ALA A 199 28.44 32.40 23.58
C ALA A 199 27.95 33.15 24.81
N ILE A 200 28.89 33.73 25.52
CA ILE A 200 28.71 34.56 26.72
C ILE A 200 28.03 35.85 26.27
N ALA A 201 26.87 36.14 26.85
CA ALA A 201 26.17 37.40 26.69
C ALA A 201 26.93 38.51 27.42
N SER A 202 27.23 39.59 26.73
CA SER A 202 27.57 40.89 27.36
C SER A 202 26.37 41.82 27.19
N PRO A 203 26.09 42.65 28.20
CA PRO A 203 24.86 43.43 28.23
C PRO A 203 25.10 44.84 27.65
N VAL A 204 24.23 45.33 26.76
CA VAL A 204 24.12 46.79 26.54
C VAL A 204 22.67 47.18 26.18
N SER A 205 22.18 48.04 27.06
CA SER A 205 21.26 49.15 26.85
C SER A 205 19.85 48.96 26.34
N ALA A 206 19.00 49.25 27.27
CA ALA A 206 17.60 49.60 27.09
C ALA A 206 17.40 50.80 26.14
N LEU A 207 16.51 50.64 25.20
CA LEU A 207 15.74 51.73 24.59
C LEU A 207 14.27 51.36 24.59
N VAL A 208 13.57 52.09 25.42
CA VAL A 208 12.12 52.07 25.58
C VAL A 208 11.48 52.48 24.29
N HIS A 209 10.63 51.62 23.73
CA HIS A 209 9.62 51.97 22.77
C HIS A 209 8.26 51.43 23.20
N ALA A 210 7.29 52.32 23.24
CA ALA A 210 5.91 52.14 23.66
C ALA A 210 5.19 51.02 22.88
N PRO A 211 4.20 50.36 23.50
CA PRO A 211 3.46 49.29 22.86
C PRO A 211 2.59 49.83 21.72
N ALA A 212 2.85 49.29 20.53
CA ALA A 212 1.94 49.46 19.38
C ALA A 212 0.68 48.64 19.60
N GLU A 213 -0.46 49.26 19.51
CA GLU A 213 -1.79 48.66 19.56
C GLU A 213 -1.93 47.54 18.52
N PRO A 214 -2.63 46.42 18.83
CA PRO A 214 -2.85 45.35 17.88
C PRO A 214 -3.78 45.85 16.75
N ARG A 215 -3.24 45.90 15.54
CA ARG A 215 -4.06 46.12 14.35
C ARG A 215 -5.08 44.98 14.24
N HIS A 216 -6.34 45.31 14.37
CA HIS A 216 -7.45 44.41 14.07
C HIS A 216 -7.28 43.84 12.66
N ALA A 217 -7.08 42.55 12.56
CA ALA A 217 -7.27 41.83 11.31
C ALA A 217 -8.74 41.95 10.91
N PRO A 218 -9.05 42.13 9.60
CA PRO A 218 -10.43 42.21 9.17
C PRO A 218 -11.16 40.91 9.55
N PRO A 219 -12.47 41.00 9.91
CA PRO A 219 -13.24 39.83 10.30
C PRO A 219 -13.22 38.84 9.14
N ARG A 220 -12.77 37.59 9.40
CA ARG A 220 -12.93 36.49 8.47
C ARG A 220 -14.41 36.40 8.15
N GLN A 221 -14.77 36.53 6.90
CA GLN A 221 -16.13 36.32 6.42
C GLN A 221 -16.55 34.93 6.87
N ALA A 222 -17.58 34.87 7.70
CA ALA A 222 -18.19 33.61 8.10
C ALA A 222 -18.70 32.92 6.82
N GLY A 223 -18.21 31.74 6.53
CA GLY A 223 -18.75 30.90 5.46
C GLY A 223 -20.24 30.61 5.70
N PRO A 224 -20.95 30.03 4.72
CA PRO A 224 -22.34 29.69 4.87
C PRO A 224 -22.57 28.89 6.16
N PRO A 225 -23.71 29.11 6.86
CA PRO A 225 -24.00 28.40 8.11
C PRO A 225 -24.01 26.88 7.86
N LEU A 226 -23.41 26.13 8.78
CA LEU A 226 -23.41 24.67 8.74
C LEU A 226 -24.86 24.15 8.73
N PRO A 227 -25.19 23.15 7.87
CA PRO A 227 -26.44 22.42 7.94
C PRO A 227 -26.64 21.75 9.32
N GLY A 228 -27.87 21.42 9.66
CA GLY A 228 -28.20 20.73 10.89
C GLY A 228 -27.56 19.33 10.99
N ARG A 229 -27.53 18.79 12.21
CA ARG A 229 -27.01 17.41 12.43
C ARG A 229 -27.69 16.38 11.52
N THR A 230 -29.02 16.46 11.41
CA THR A 230 -29.82 15.54 10.60
C THR A 230 -29.39 15.56 9.14
N ASP A 231 -29.24 16.73 8.54
CA ASP A 231 -28.85 16.88 7.14
C ASP A 231 -27.47 16.30 6.87
N ILE A 232 -26.53 16.49 7.80
CA ILE A 232 -25.16 15.97 7.68
C ILE A 232 -25.12 14.45 7.84
N VAL A 233 -25.94 13.88 8.72
CA VAL A 233 -26.09 12.44 8.88
C VAL A 233 -26.68 11.82 7.60
N GLU A 234 -27.70 12.44 7.02
CA GLU A 234 -28.30 12.01 5.75
C GLU A 234 -27.29 11.99 4.61
N ILE A 235 -26.41 12.99 4.53
CA ILE A 235 -25.33 13.00 3.55
C ILE A 235 -24.37 11.82 3.79
N GLY A 236 -24.02 11.51 5.01
CA GLY A 236 -23.23 10.31 5.34
C GLY A 236 -23.92 9.01 4.89
N GLU A 237 -25.20 8.88 5.11
CA GLU A 237 -26.00 7.74 4.62
C GLU A 237 -26.06 7.71 3.09
N PHE A 238 -26.22 8.83 2.44
CA PHE A 238 -26.23 8.95 0.97
C PHE A 238 -24.90 8.49 0.36
N VAL A 239 -23.76 8.96 0.90
CA VAL A 239 -22.44 8.54 0.42
C VAL A 239 -22.25 7.04 0.62
N ALA A 240 -22.66 6.48 1.75
CA ALA A 240 -22.61 5.03 1.98
C ALA A 240 -23.45 4.26 0.96
N GLN A 241 -24.69 4.70 0.69
CA GLN A 241 -25.56 4.11 -0.33
C GLN A 241 -24.92 4.13 -1.71
N LYS A 242 -24.36 5.28 -2.11
CA LYS A 242 -23.64 5.45 -3.36
C LYS A 242 -22.45 4.50 -3.46
N TRP A 243 -21.69 4.33 -2.40
CA TRP A 243 -20.55 3.40 -2.37
C TRP A 243 -20.99 1.94 -2.43
N ILE A 244 -22.08 1.56 -1.77
CA ILE A 244 -22.64 0.20 -1.88
C ILE A 244 -22.98 -0.12 -3.35
N LEU A 245 -23.60 0.82 -4.05
CA LEU A 245 -23.98 0.67 -5.45
C LEU A 245 -22.80 0.69 -6.42
N THR A 246 -21.82 1.57 -6.20
CA THR A 246 -20.71 1.78 -7.15
C THR A 246 -19.51 0.90 -6.88
N ARG A 247 -19.24 0.56 -5.63
CA ARG A 247 -18.06 -0.23 -5.22
C ARG A 247 -18.39 -1.68 -4.90
N GLY A 248 -19.69 -2.00 -4.80
CA GLY A 248 -20.17 -3.33 -4.46
C GLY A 248 -20.31 -3.56 -2.96
N ARG A 249 -21.32 -4.36 -2.61
CA ARG A 249 -21.68 -4.68 -1.22
C ARG A 249 -20.54 -5.38 -0.48
N ASP A 250 -19.85 -6.31 -1.12
CA ASP A 250 -18.77 -7.09 -0.49
C ASP A 250 -17.60 -6.20 -0.09
N ASN A 251 -17.21 -5.23 -0.93
CA ASN A 251 -16.14 -4.28 -0.62
C ASN A 251 -16.48 -3.39 0.58
N ILE A 252 -17.75 -2.99 0.72
CA ILE A 252 -18.21 -2.24 1.90
C ILE A 252 -18.26 -3.15 3.13
N GLY A 253 -18.63 -4.43 2.96
CA GLY A 253 -18.61 -5.43 4.02
C GLY A 253 -17.23 -5.64 4.64
N ASP A 254 -16.17 -5.46 3.87
CA ASP A 254 -14.78 -5.55 4.37
C ASP A 254 -14.44 -4.47 5.42
N LEU A 255 -15.24 -3.42 5.56
CA LEU A 255 -15.06 -2.40 6.60
C LEU A 255 -15.64 -2.82 7.96
N LEU A 256 -16.49 -3.84 7.99
CA LEU A 256 -17.07 -4.35 9.23
C LEU A 256 -16.02 -5.06 10.09
N PRO A 257 -16.19 -5.08 11.44
CA PRO A 257 -17.37 -4.61 12.18
C PRO A 257 -17.43 -3.09 12.46
N GLY A 258 -16.46 -2.27 11.98
CA GLY A 258 -16.45 -0.84 12.28
C GLY A 258 -16.30 -0.52 13.80
N PRO A 259 -16.55 0.71 14.25
CA PRO A 259 -16.86 1.94 13.50
C PRO A 259 -15.62 2.71 13.00
N LEU A 260 -14.42 2.18 13.20
CA LEU A 260 -13.20 2.84 12.73
C LEU A 260 -13.02 2.64 11.22
N LEU A 261 -12.81 3.74 10.50
CA LEU A 261 -12.48 3.72 9.08
C LEU A 261 -10.95 3.81 8.89
N PRO A 262 -10.38 3.07 7.94
CA PRO A 262 -9.01 3.31 7.51
C PRO A 262 -8.83 4.77 7.07
N THR A 263 -7.69 5.39 7.37
CA THR A 263 -7.45 6.82 7.15
C THR A 263 -7.73 7.27 5.71
N VAL A 264 -7.41 6.43 4.73
CA VAL A 264 -7.66 6.72 3.31
C VAL A 264 -9.16 6.79 3.02
N ILE A 265 -9.91 5.82 3.54
CA ILE A 265 -11.37 5.71 3.36
C ILE A 265 -12.09 6.84 4.09
N ASP A 266 -11.65 7.14 5.30
CA ASP A 266 -12.18 8.27 6.08
C ASP A 266 -12.00 9.60 5.34
N LYS A 267 -10.81 9.81 4.77
CA LYS A 267 -10.52 11.01 3.97
C LYS A 267 -11.41 11.09 2.72
N GLU A 268 -11.60 9.98 2.02
CA GLU A 268 -12.49 9.93 0.85
C GLU A 268 -13.94 10.19 1.21
N LEU A 269 -14.43 9.58 2.30
CA LEU A 269 -15.78 9.82 2.82
C LEU A 269 -16.01 11.30 3.08
N LEU A 270 -15.08 11.96 3.78
CA LEU A 270 -15.21 13.38 4.13
C LEU A 270 -15.13 14.27 2.89
N VAL A 271 -14.25 13.98 1.92
CA VAL A 271 -14.16 14.74 0.66
C VAL A 271 -15.45 14.60 -0.16
N GLU A 272 -16.03 13.41 -0.22
CA GLU A 272 -17.27 13.19 -0.95
C GLU A 272 -18.45 13.86 -0.26
N ALA A 273 -18.51 13.81 1.08
CA ALA A 273 -19.51 14.56 1.85
C ALA A 273 -19.36 16.07 1.70
N GLU A 274 -18.14 16.64 1.69
CA GLU A 274 -17.88 18.04 1.41
C GLU A 274 -18.41 18.47 0.02
N LYS A 275 -18.26 17.60 -0.97
CA LYS A 275 -18.75 17.83 -2.32
C LYS A 275 -20.27 17.88 -2.39
N GLU A 276 -20.94 16.96 -1.71
CA GLU A 276 -22.42 16.94 -1.66
C GLU A 276 -23.00 18.10 -0.81
N LEU A 277 -22.30 18.49 0.26
CA LEU A 277 -22.70 19.62 1.12
C LEU A 277 -22.38 20.99 0.50
N GLY A 278 -21.44 21.06 -0.44
CA GLY A 278 -20.93 22.32 -0.99
C GLY A 278 -20.12 23.18 0.00
N ILE A 279 -19.73 22.60 1.14
CA ILE A 279 -18.98 23.30 2.21
C ILE A 279 -17.81 22.44 2.69
N SER A 280 -16.73 23.08 3.20
CA SER A 280 -15.60 22.36 3.76
C SER A 280 -15.85 21.98 5.23
N LEU A 281 -15.59 20.72 5.56
CA LEU A 281 -15.71 20.17 6.91
C LEU A 281 -14.41 20.26 7.72
N ARG A 282 -13.32 20.82 7.15
CA ARG A 282 -11.98 20.82 7.77
C ARG A 282 -11.95 21.46 9.16
N LEU A 283 -12.73 22.50 9.39
CA LEU A 283 -12.79 23.23 10.66
C LEU A 283 -13.97 22.79 11.55
N HIS A 284 -14.73 21.78 11.14
CA HIS A 284 -15.99 21.39 11.78
C HIS A 284 -15.90 19.92 12.26
N GLU A 285 -15.23 19.70 13.38
CA GLU A 285 -15.00 18.35 13.92
C GLU A 285 -16.30 17.58 14.20
N LYS A 286 -17.30 18.24 14.79
CA LYS A 286 -18.61 17.64 15.05
C LYS A 286 -19.31 17.19 13.76
N ALA A 287 -19.26 18.00 12.70
CA ALA A 287 -19.86 17.66 11.42
C ALA A 287 -19.16 16.41 10.79
N ARG A 288 -17.84 16.30 10.92
CA ARG A 288 -17.09 15.12 10.48
C ARG A 288 -17.52 13.86 11.22
N LEU A 289 -17.83 13.95 12.52
CA LEU A 289 -18.38 12.84 13.29
C LEU A 289 -19.77 12.45 12.78
N TRP A 290 -20.65 13.41 12.52
CA TRP A 290 -22.00 13.16 12.01
C TRP A 290 -22.00 12.51 10.60
N VAL A 291 -21.08 12.87 9.72
CA VAL A 291 -20.90 12.18 8.43
C VAL A 291 -20.56 10.70 8.65
N ARG A 292 -19.62 10.40 9.56
CA ARG A 292 -19.25 9.03 9.90
C ARG A 292 -20.42 8.25 10.52
N ASP A 293 -21.19 8.90 11.39
CA ASP A 293 -22.40 8.33 12.00
C ASP A 293 -23.42 7.91 10.94
N GLY A 294 -23.67 8.78 9.96
CA GLY A 294 -24.55 8.49 8.83
C GLY A 294 -24.05 7.34 7.99
N PHE A 295 -22.77 7.39 7.60
CA PHE A 295 -22.13 6.32 6.84
C PHE A 295 -22.32 4.95 7.50
N TRP A 296 -21.96 4.84 8.79
CA TRP A 296 -22.08 3.58 9.53
C TRP A 296 -23.53 3.17 9.76
N SER A 297 -24.46 4.10 9.97
CA SER A 297 -25.89 3.80 10.06
C SER A 297 -26.37 3.05 8.81
N ARG A 298 -26.02 3.54 7.64
CA ARG A 298 -26.44 2.91 6.38
C ARG A 298 -25.75 1.56 6.16
N VAL A 299 -24.45 1.46 6.46
CA VAL A 299 -23.69 0.21 6.34
C VAL A 299 -24.27 -0.88 7.25
N TYR A 300 -24.47 -0.60 8.55
CA TYR A 300 -25.05 -1.60 9.47
C TYR A 300 -26.44 -2.04 9.03
N ARG A 301 -27.27 -1.11 8.56
CA ARG A 301 -28.61 -1.44 8.02
C ARG A 301 -28.53 -2.37 6.81
N GLU A 302 -27.57 -2.15 5.92
CA GLU A 302 -27.35 -3.00 4.73
C GLU A 302 -26.99 -4.45 5.10
N PHE A 303 -26.18 -4.62 6.14
CA PHE A 303 -25.70 -5.94 6.56
C PHE A 303 -26.51 -6.56 7.71
N GLY A 304 -27.63 -5.94 8.12
CA GLY A 304 -28.48 -6.46 9.18
C GLY A 304 -27.81 -6.49 10.57
N MET A 305 -26.84 -5.58 10.80
CA MET A 305 -26.09 -5.51 12.05
C MET A 305 -26.61 -4.38 12.94
N SER A 306 -26.60 -4.60 14.25
CA SER A 306 -26.82 -3.53 15.24
C SER A 306 -25.54 -2.74 15.47
N ARG A 307 -25.65 -1.44 15.80
CA ARG A 307 -24.49 -0.63 16.17
C ARG A 307 -23.80 -1.21 17.42
N PRO A 308 -22.45 -1.21 17.47
CA PRO A 308 -21.70 -1.76 18.61
C PRO A 308 -21.91 -1.05 19.93
N ASN A 309 -22.37 0.20 19.95
CA ASN A 309 -22.73 0.96 21.16
C ASN A 309 -24.22 1.28 21.10
N GLY A 310 -24.98 0.65 22.02
CA GLY A 310 -26.43 0.78 22.14
C GLY A 310 -26.88 2.16 22.63
N GLU A 311 -26.70 3.21 21.85
CA GLU A 311 -27.47 4.44 21.96
C GLU A 311 -28.52 4.44 20.86
N GLN A 312 -29.76 4.17 21.29
CA GLN A 312 -30.95 4.43 20.49
C GLN A 312 -31.13 5.95 20.31
N PRO A 313 -31.78 6.38 19.20
CA PRO A 313 -31.88 7.75 18.72
C PRO A 313 -32.48 8.74 19.71
#